data_6418fa535c8e9a16160fc363a308f7d1
#
_entry.id   6418fa535c8e9a16160fc363a308f7d1
#
_cell.length_a   1.000
_cell.length_b   1.000
_cell.length_c   1.000
_cell.angle_alpha   90.00
_cell.angle_beta   90.00
_cell.angle_gamma   90.00
#
_symmetry.space_group_name_H-M   'P 1'
#
loop_
_entity.id
_entity.type
_entity.pdbx_description
1 polymer ?
#
loop_
_entity_poly.entity_id
_entity_poly.type
_entity_poly.pdbx_seq_one_letter_code
_entity_poly.pdbx_strand_id
1 'polypeptide(L)'
;MANSSRATTRITPQDNATGLDRFFQITARGSTLSREIRGGLATFFTMAYIVVLNPLIIGTQEDSTGAFLGGGSAPNLAMIAATTALVAGVMTILMGVVANFPLAMATGLGLNAFVTFGVAKLPEMTWADAMGLVVLEGIIITVLVLTGFRTAVFHAVPPQLKTAISVGIGLFIAIIGFVDAGFVRKSAGGPLGELGVGGFLAGWPLLVFVLGLFITVALLVRKVRGAILYGILAATALAIVVEAVGKIGAQTNAAGERVNPTGWGLNVPKLPDSVAQTPDFSLLGDFNLLGSFQAIGFVSAALLIFT
;
A
#
# COMPACT_ATOMS: atom_id res chain seq x y z
N MET A 1 25.58 -24.81 53.31
CA MET A 1 24.44 -23.90 53.30
C MET A 1 24.94 -22.55 52.82
N ALA A 2 24.84 -22.28 51.54
CA ALA A 2 25.22 -20.99 50.94
C ALA A 2 23.95 -20.31 50.40
N ASN A 3 23.56 -19.25 51.08
CA ASN A 3 22.37 -18.46 50.81
C ASN A 3 22.67 -17.48 49.66
N SER A 4 22.25 -17.80 48.46
CA SER A 4 22.35 -16.91 47.31
C SER A 4 21.15 -15.95 47.32
N SER A 5 21.33 -14.78 47.92
CA SER A 5 20.41 -13.67 47.81
C SER A 5 20.40 -13.17 46.34
N ARG A 6 19.36 -13.50 45.58
CA ARG A 6 19.07 -12.81 44.33
C ARG A 6 18.75 -11.36 44.63
N ALA A 7 19.71 -10.49 44.31
CA ALA A 7 19.47 -9.06 44.28
C ALA A 7 18.45 -8.75 43.17
N THR A 8 17.20 -8.57 43.57
CA THR A 8 16.19 -7.91 42.71
C THR A 8 16.60 -6.46 42.56
N THR A 9 17.20 -6.14 41.42
CA THR A 9 17.47 -4.77 41.01
C THR A 9 16.12 -4.06 40.90
N ARG A 10 15.73 -3.35 41.96
CA ARG A 10 14.63 -2.38 41.92
C ARG A 10 15.08 -1.28 40.94
N ILE A 11 14.45 -1.22 39.78
CA ILE A 11 14.56 -0.07 38.89
C ILE A 11 13.85 1.08 39.59
N THR A 12 14.64 1.99 40.18
CA THR A 12 14.14 3.25 40.73
C THR A 12 13.56 4.09 39.59
N PRO A 13 12.37 4.68 39.74
CA PRO A 13 11.86 5.63 38.77
C PRO A 13 12.85 6.80 38.68
N GLN A 14 13.42 7.03 37.49
CA GLN A 14 14.28 8.18 37.25
C GLN A 14 13.40 9.43 37.26
N ASP A 15 13.59 10.30 38.23
CA ASP A 15 12.95 11.62 38.37
C ASP A 15 13.32 12.62 37.24
N ASN A 16 14.11 12.20 36.26
CA ASN A 16 14.57 12.99 35.12
C ASN A 16 13.96 12.52 33.76
N ALA A 17 12.85 11.81 33.79
CA ALA A 17 12.17 11.44 32.52
C ALA A 17 11.68 12.70 31.81
N THR A 18 12.15 12.93 30.56
CA THR A 18 11.64 13.99 29.72
C THR A 18 10.13 13.84 29.52
N GLY A 19 9.38 14.91 29.23
CA GLY A 19 7.94 14.84 29.02
C GLY A 19 7.54 13.80 27.96
N LEU A 20 8.37 13.61 26.93
CA LEU A 20 8.19 12.56 25.91
C LEU A 20 8.36 11.17 26.48
N ASP A 21 9.37 10.92 27.33
CA ASP A 21 9.57 9.60 27.93
C ASP A 21 8.43 9.25 28.89
N ARG A 22 7.91 10.23 29.64
CA ARG A 22 6.77 10.05 30.52
C ARG A 22 5.49 9.70 29.74
N PHE A 23 5.25 10.37 28.61
CA PHE A 23 4.06 10.12 27.79
C PHE A 23 4.12 8.78 27.06
N PHE A 24 5.23 8.47 26.39
CA PHE A 24 5.38 7.26 25.59
C PHE A 24 5.92 6.06 26.37
N GLN A 25 6.34 6.27 27.63
CA GLN A 25 6.89 5.22 28.49
C GLN A 25 8.09 4.49 27.87
N ILE A 26 8.95 5.21 27.15
CA ILE A 26 10.05 4.64 26.35
C ILE A 26 11.01 3.85 27.23
N THR A 27 11.49 4.44 28.31
CA THR A 27 12.42 3.81 29.25
C THR A 27 11.75 2.66 30.00
N ALA A 28 10.47 2.79 30.39
CA ALA A 28 9.70 1.75 31.06
C ALA A 28 9.51 0.52 30.17
N ARG A 29 9.42 0.70 28.86
CA ARG A 29 9.35 -0.36 27.85
C ARG A 29 10.71 -0.95 27.47
N GLY A 30 11.80 -0.53 28.12
CA GLY A 30 13.17 -1.00 27.85
C GLY A 30 13.75 -0.50 26.52
N SER A 31 13.24 0.64 26.01
CA SER A 31 13.71 1.27 24.78
C SER A 31 14.48 2.57 25.05
N THR A 32 14.93 3.21 24.01
CA THR A 32 15.58 4.53 24.02
C THR A 32 15.06 5.36 22.86
N LEU A 33 15.03 6.69 23.00
CA LEU A 33 14.57 7.59 21.95
C LEU A 33 15.29 7.34 20.61
N SER A 34 16.59 7.09 20.64
CA SER A 34 17.37 6.76 19.42
C SER A 34 16.93 5.42 18.78
N ARG A 35 16.50 4.45 19.59
CA ARG A 35 15.96 3.17 19.07
C ARG A 35 14.58 3.38 18.44
N GLU A 36 13.72 4.19 19.08
CA GLU A 36 12.40 4.53 18.56
C GLU A 36 12.49 5.30 17.25
N ILE A 37 13.34 6.31 17.15
CA ILE A 37 13.56 7.07 15.90
C ILE A 37 14.07 6.14 14.77
N ARG A 38 15.05 5.29 15.07
CA ARG A 38 15.56 4.32 14.06
C ARG A 38 14.50 3.31 13.65
N GLY A 39 13.68 2.85 14.60
CA GLY A 39 12.53 1.99 14.33
C GLY A 39 11.51 2.68 13.42
N GLY A 40 11.14 3.90 13.75
CA GLY A 40 10.22 4.72 12.94
C GLY A 40 10.73 4.97 11.52
N LEU A 41 12.02 5.32 11.36
CA LEU A 41 12.63 5.48 10.04
C LEU A 41 12.63 4.17 9.24
N ALA A 42 12.97 3.04 9.88
CA ALA A 42 12.90 1.74 9.21
C ALA A 42 11.49 1.40 8.75
N THR A 43 10.49 1.65 9.61
CA THR A 43 9.08 1.44 9.28
C THR A 43 8.62 2.37 8.15
N PHE A 44 9.01 3.65 8.19
CA PHE A 44 8.71 4.60 7.12
C PHE A 44 9.25 4.10 5.77
N PHE A 45 10.52 3.75 5.68
CA PHE A 45 11.10 3.29 4.41
C PHE A 45 10.52 1.97 3.90
N THR A 46 10.08 1.09 4.80
CA THR A 46 9.41 -0.15 4.40
C THR A 46 7.97 0.05 3.93
N MET A 47 7.31 1.15 4.31
CA MET A 47 5.93 1.44 3.96
C MET A 47 5.77 2.57 2.94
N ALA A 48 6.80 3.40 2.72
CA ALA A 48 6.73 4.56 1.83
C ALA A 48 6.33 4.21 0.38
N TYR A 49 6.59 2.97 -0.05
CA TYR A 49 6.19 2.50 -1.38
C TYR A 49 4.69 2.62 -1.64
N ILE A 50 3.85 2.62 -0.58
CA ILE A 50 2.39 2.71 -0.72
C ILE A 50 1.95 4.05 -1.31
N VAL A 51 2.73 5.12 -1.08
CA VAL A 51 2.47 6.46 -1.64
C VAL A 51 2.57 6.44 -3.17
N VAL A 52 3.33 5.50 -3.73
CA VAL A 52 3.44 5.30 -5.19
C VAL A 52 2.49 4.22 -5.68
N LEU A 53 2.41 3.09 -4.97
CA LEU A 53 1.65 1.94 -5.42
C LEU A 53 0.14 2.15 -5.32
N ASN A 54 -0.35 2.84 -4.29
CA ASN A 54 -1.77 3.12 -4.15
C ASN A 54 -2.32 3.96 -5.32
N PRO A 55 -1.71 5.10 -5.71
CA PRO A 55 -2.09 5.82 -6.91
C PRO A 55 -2.08 4.98 -8.19
N LEU A 56 -1.12 4.09 -8.34
CA LEU A 56 -1.06 3.20 -9.50
C LEU A 56 -2.22 2.21 -9.53
N ILE A 57 -2.72 1.76 -8.40
CA ILE A 57 -3.86 0.85 -8.34
C ILE A 57 -5.18 1.59 -8.59
N ILE A 58 -5.46 2.64 -7.83
CA ILE A 58 -6.78 3.31 -7.86
C ILE A 58 -6.87 4.44 -8.87
N GLY A 59 -5.74 5.03 -9.27
CA GLY A 59 -5.71 6.21 -10.13
C GLY A 59 -5.59 5.94 -11.62
N THR A 60 -5.20 4.73 -12.01
CA THR A 60 -5.02 4.36 -13.44
C THR A 60 -6.24 3.72 -14.07
N GLN A 61 -7.29 3.51 -13.29
CA GLN A 61 -8.52 2.88 -13.77
C GLN A 61 -9.65 3.89 -13.82
N GLU A 62 -10.39 3.87 -14.89
CA GLU A 62 -11.66 4.59 -15.03
C GLU A 62 -12.75 3.90 -14.22
N ASP A 63 -13.75 4.64 -13.78
CA ASP A 63 -14.99 4.11 -13.25
C ASP A 63 -15.93 3.61 -14.37
N SER A 64 -17.18 3.29 -14.03
CA SER A 64 -18.16 2.85 -15.03
C SER A 64 -18.60 3.93 -16.00
N THR A 65 -18.37 5.19 -15.66
CA THR A 65 -18.72 6.37 -16.48
C THR A 65 -17.57 6.84 -17.39
N GLY A 66 -16.38 6.24 -17.25
CA GLY A 66 -15.18 6.61 -17.98
C GLY A 66 -14.37 7.73 -17.34
N ALA A 67 -14.66 8.10 -16.09
CA ALA A 67 -13.90 9.09 -15.34
C ALA A 67 -12.83 8.45 -14.46
N PHE A 68 -11.68 9.11 -14.30
CA PHE A 68 -10.66 8.72 -13.33
C PHE A 68 -10.97 9.27 -11.93
N LEU A 69 -10.34 8.72 -10.91
CA LEU A 69 -10.49 9.18 -9.54
C LEU A 69 -10.15 10.67 -9.41
N GLY A 70 -11.10 11.45 -8.87
CA GLY A 70 -11.09 12.92 -8.86
C GLY A 70 -11.85 13.55 -10.04
N GLY A 71 -12.60 12.75 -10.83
CA GLY A 71 -13.53 13.25 -11.86
C GLY A 71 -12.89 13.70 -13.18
N GLY A 72 -11.59 13.46 -13.34
CA GLY A 72 -10.86 13.85 -14.56
C GLY A 72 -10.96 12.83 -15.70
N SER A 73 -10.66 13.28 -16.93
CA SER A 73 -10.51 12.43 -18.12
C SER A 73 -9.12 11.81 -18.26
N ALA A 74 -8.21 12.05 -17.32
CA ALA A 74 -6.86 11.51 -17.28
C ALA A 74 -6.43 11.24 -15.83
N PRO A 75 -5.53 10.24 -15.61
CA PRO A 75 -5.02 9.92 -14.29
C PRO A 75 -4.27 11.08 -13.64
N ASN A 76 -4.63 11.46 -12.41
CA ASN A 76 -3.87 12.41 -11.59
C ASN A 76 -3.20 11.70 -10.42
N LEU A 77 -2.11 10.99 -10.71
CA LEU A 77 -1.39 10.18 -9.71
C LEU A 77 -0.77 11.04 -8.60
N ALA A 78 -0.37 12.27 -8.91
CA ALA A 78 0.24 13.18 -7.93
C ALA A 78 -0.77 13.60 -6.83
N MET A 79 -1.98 13.94 -7.21
CA MET A 79 -3.09 14.26 -6.28
C MET A 79 -3.42 13.07 -5.37
N ILE A 80 -3.52 11.89 -5.94
CA ILE A 80 -3.82 10.66 -5.19
C ILE A 80 -2.65 10.30 -4.24
N ALA A 81 -1.40 10.48 -4.69
CA ALA A 81 -0.21 10.27 -3.87
C ALA A 81 -0.17 11.24 -2.68
N ALA A 82 -0.45 12.52 -2.92
CA ALA A 82 -0.49 13.55 -1.88
C ALA A 82 -1.54 13.23 -0.82
N THR A 83 -2.77 12.87 -1.24
CA THR A 83 -3.85 12.48 -0.34
C THR A 83 -3.51 11.19 0.42
N THR A 84 -2.95 10.18 -0.25
CA THR A 84 -2.51 8.93 0.38
C THR A 84 -1.45 9.20 1.45
N ALA A 85 -0.45 10.02 1.15
CA ALA A 85 0.62 10.38 2.09
C ALA A 85 0.07 11.15 3.30
N LEU A 86 -0.84 12.11 3.08
CA LEU A 86 -1.45 12.87 4.15
C LEU A 86 -2.25 11.97 5.10
N VAL A 87 -3.16 11.15 4.55
CA VAL A 87 -3.99 10.26 5.36
C VAL A 87 -3.14 9.23 6.11
N ALA A 88 -2.17 8.60 5.46
CA ALA A 88 -1.26 7.67 6.10
C ALA A 88 -0.44 8.34 7.22
N GLY A 89 0.05 9.56 6.99
CA GLY A 89 0.80 10.34 7.98
C GLY A 89 -0.06 10.70 9.20
N VAL A 90 -1.25 11.26 8.98
CA VAL A 90 -2.19 11.61 10.06
C VAL A 90 -2.58 10.37 10.87
N MET A 91 -2.97 9.28 10.22
CA MET A 91 -3.38 8.05 10.91
C MET A 91 -2.24 7.41 11.68
N THR A 92 -1.02 7.44 11.14
CA THR A 92 0.18 6.94 11.82
C THR A 92 0.50 7.78 13.06
N ILE A 93 0.39 9.11 12.98
CA ILE A 93 0.58 10.01 14.12
C ILE A 93 -0.48 9.75 15.18
N LEU A 94 -1.75 9.62 14.79
CA LEU A 94 -2.85 9.29 15.71
C LEU A 94 -2.62 7.94 16.39
N MET A 95 -2.15 6.91 15.66
CA MET A 95 -1.82 5.62 16.24
C MET A 95 -0.70 5.74 17.29
N GLY A 96 0.34 6.52 17.01
CA GLY A 96 1.42 6.78 17.96
C GLY A 96 0.99 7.59 19.17
N VAL A 97 0.23 8.67 18.98
CA VAL A 97 -0.11 9.61 20.04
C VAL A 97 -1.32 9.13 20.85
N VAL A 98 -2.40 8.69 20.20
CA VAL A 98 -3.65 8.30 20.90
C VAL A 98 -3.58 6.88 21.41
N ALA A 99 -3.17 5.93 20.56
CA ALA A 99 -3.08 4.53 20.95
C ALA A 99 -1.76 4.19 21.66
N ASN A 100 -0.77 5.07 21.63
CA ASN A 100 0.58 4.87 22.16
C ASN A 100 1.19 3.54 21.66
N PHE A 101 0.99 3.25 20.38
CA PHE A 101 1.42 2.01 19.74
C PHE A 101 2.25 2.31 18.47
N PRO A 102 3.47 1.76 18.34
CA PRO A 102 4.40 2.11 17.25
C PRO A 102 4.09 1.34 15.97
N LEU A 103 2.90 1.54 15.40
CA LEU A 103 2.50 0.96 14.12
C LEU A 103 2.25 2.07 13.09
N ALA A 104 2.82 1.92 11.90
CA ALA A 104 2.44 2.74 10.77
C ALA A 104 1.10 2.28 10.20
N MET A 105 0.27 3.26 9.84
CA MET A 105 -1.05 3.05 9.26
C MET A 105 -1.04 3.49 7.80
N ALA A 106 -1.57 2.64 6.93
CA ALA A 106 -1.72 2.96 5.52
C ALA A 106 -2.91 2.19 4.93
N THR A 107 -3.32 2.56 3.73
CA THR A 107 -4.42 1.90 3.02
C THR A 107 -4.10 0.44 2.71
N GLY A 108 -5.11 -0.43 2.74
CA GLY A 108 -4.99 -1.85 2.41
C GLY A 108 -5.00 -2.08 0.91
N LEU A 109 -3.85 -2.42 0.31
CA LEU A 109 -3.73 -2.59 -1.14
C LEU A 109 -4.69 -3.63 -1.73
N GLY A 110 -5.00 -4.70 -0.97
CA GLY A 110 -5.96 -5.71 -1.40
C GLY A 110 -7.37 -5.15 -1.56
N LEU A 111 -7.83 -4.39 -0.58
CA LEU A 111 -9.14 -3.72 -0.62
C LEU A 111 -9.19 -2.66 -1.70
N ASN A 112 -8.11 -1.90 -1.89
CA ASN A 112 -8.04 -0.91 -2.96
C ASN A 112 -8.22 -1.53 -4.34
N ALA A 113 -7.61 -2.69 -4.60
CA ALA A 113 -7.82 -3.41 -5.84
C ALA A 113 -9.26 -3.93 -5.97
N PHE A 114 -9.87 -4.40 -4.89
CA PHE A 114 -11.28 -4.80 -4.89
C PHE A 114 -12.20 -3.59 -5.22
N VAL A 115 -11.97 -2.45 -4.58
CA VAL A 115 -12.73 -1.21 -4.90
C VAL A 115 -12.53 -0.81 -6.36
N THR A 116 -11.30 -0.85 -6.86
CA THR A 116 -10.94 -0.45 -8.22
C THR A 116 -11.55 -1.33 -9.30
N PHE A 117 -11.38 -2.64 -9.18
CA PHE A 117 -11.74 -3.60 -10.23
C PHE A 117 -13.11 -4.24 -10.01
N GLY A 118 -13.61 -4.24 -8.79
CA GLY A 118 -14.89 -4.82 -8.42
C GLY A 118 -15.98 -3.75 -8.26
N VAL A 119 -15.76 -2.73 -7.45
CA VAL A 119 -16.82 -1.78 -7.07
C VAL A 119 -16.96 -0.65 -8.09
N ALA A 120 -15.87 0.07 -8.42
CA ALA A 120 -15.91 1.21 -9.33
C ALA A 120 -16.31 0.84 -10.77
N LYS A 121 -16.24 -0.44 -11.14
CA LYS A 121 -16.66 -0.95 -12.45
C LYS A 121 -18.11 -1.43 -12.50
N LEU A 122 -18.86 -1.37 -11.39
CA LEU A 122 -20.28 -1.71 -11.37
C LEU A 122 -21.10 -0.70 -12.18
N PRO A 123 -22.19 -1.10 -12.81
CA PRO A 123 -23.00 -0.21 -13.63
C PRO A 123 -23.40 1.07 -12.86
N GLU A 124 -23.28 2.22 -13.53
CA GLU A 124 -23.63 3.55 -12.99
C GLU A 124 -22.83 3.99 -11.74
N MET A 125 -21.83 3.21 -11.32
CA MET A 125 -20.98 3.53 -10.16
C MET A 125 -19.89 4.53 -10.55
N THR A 126 -19.86 5.67 -9.88
CA THR A 126 -18.76 6.63 -9.98
C THR A 126 -17.69 6.38 -8.92
N TRP A 127 -16.50 6.96 -9.09
CA TRP A 127 -15.46 6.90 -8.06
C TRP A 127 -15.91 7.51 -6.74
N ALA A 128 -16.66 8.62 -6.78
CA ALA A 128 -17.20 9.26 -5.58
C ALA A 128 -18.18 8.34 -4.83
N ASP A 129 -19.00 7.56 -5.55
CA ASP A 129 -19.93 6.58 -4.95
C ASP A 129 -19.18 5.39 -4.34
N ALA A 130 -18.16 4.88 -5.05
CA ALA A 130 -17.32 3.81 -4.53
C ALA A 130 -16.56 4.23 -3.27
N MET A 131 -16.02 5.45 -3.23
CA MET A 131 -15.39 6.00 -2.03
C MET A 131 -16.42 6.25 -0.91
N GLY A 132 -17.65 6.60 -1.24
CA GLY A 132 -18.77 6.72 -0.29
C GLY A 132 -19.05 5.39 0.44
N LEU A 133 -19.01 4.24 -0.26
CA LEU A 133 -19.12 2.92 0.38
C LEU A 133 -18.00 2.65 1.36
N VAL A 134 -16.75 2.98 1.00
CA VAL A 134 -15.59 2.81 1.88
C VAL A 134 -15.72 3.66 3.15
N VAL A 135 -16.23 4.89 3.03
CA VAL A 135 -16.49 5.76 4.20
C VAL A 135 -17.59 5.17 5.08
N LEU A 136 -18.68 4.68 4.50
CA LEU A 136 -19.77 4.02 5.25
C LEU A 136 -19.27 2.75 5.97
N GLU A 137 -18.49 1.92 5.31
CA GLU A 137 -17.84 0.77 5.92
C GLU A 137 -17.00 1.19 7.12
N GLY A 138 -16.16 2.23 6.97
CA GLY A 138 -15.34 2.76 8.06
C GLY A 138 -16.17 3.25 9.25
N ILE A 139 -17.30 3.91 9.01
CA ILE A 139 -18.25 4.35 10.07
C ILE A 139 -18.84 3.13 10.77
N ILE A 140 -19.34 2.15 10.03
CA ILE A 140 -19.96 0.94 10.59
C ILE A 140 -18.93 0.15 11.41
N ILE A 141 -17.72 -0.06 10.89
CA ILE A 141 -16.63 -0.72 11.63
C ILE A 141 -16.31 0.04 12.92
N THR A 142 -16.28 1.37 12.89
CA THR A 142 -16.05 2.21 14.07
C THR A 142 -17.13 1.96 15.14
N VAL A 143 -18.40 1.98 14.76
CA VAL A 143 -19.50 1.66 15.66
C VAL A 143 -19.38 0.25 16.22
N LEU A 144 -19.11 -0.74 15.39
CA LEU A 144 -18.93 -2.14 15.82
C LEU A 144 -17.74 -2.31 16.78
N VAL A 145 -16.67 -1.54 16.61
CA VAL A 145 -15.53 -1.52 17.54
C VAL A 145 -15.96 -0.96 18.91
N LEU A 146 -16.69 0.15 18.92
CA LEU A 146 -17.15 0.78 20.17
C LEU A 146 -18.13 -0.10 20.95
N THR A 147 -18.93 -0.94 20.28
CA THR A 147 -19.83 -1.91 20.92
C THR A 147 -19.12 -3.17 21.38
N GLY A 148 -17.83 -3.34 21.07
CA GLY A 148 -17.07 -4.57 21.39
C GLY A 148 -17.36 -5.77 20.47
N PHE A 149 -18.30 -5.64 19.53
CA PHE A 149 -18.71 -6.69 18.61
C PHE A 149 -17.52 -7.22 17.78
N ARG A 150 -16.65 -6.31 17.31
CA ARG A 150 -15.43 -6.68 16.56
C ARG A 150 -14.54 -7.65 17.34
N THR A 151 -14.40 -7.45 18.65
CA THR A 151 -13.60 -8.34 19.51
C THR A 151 -14.23 -9.72 19.59
N ALA A 152 -15.56 -9.80 19.70
CA ALA A 152 -16.28 -11.07 19.68
C ALA A 152 -16.09 -11.83 18.36
N VAL A 153 -16.24 -11.15 17.22
CA VAL A 153 -16.00 -11.73 15.90
C VAL A 153 -14.56 -12.18 15.74
N PHE A 154 -13.59 -11.37 16.16
CA PHE A 154 -12.18 -11.74 16.09
C PHE A 154 -11.85 -13.01 16.88
N HIS A 155 -12.47 -13.22 18.03
CA HIS A 155 -12.31 -14.44 18.82
C HIS A 155 -13.07 -15.64 18.23
N ALA A 156 -14.18 -15.40 17.53
CA ALA A 156 -14.95 -16.44 16.86
C ALA A 156 -14.24 -17.03 15.64
N VAL A 157 -13.38 -16.24 14.97
CA VAL A 157 -12.63 -16.69 13.77
C VAL A 157 -11.49 -17.65 14.17
N PRO A 158 -11.47 -18.89 13.64
CA PRO A 158 -10.42 -19.86 13.93
C PRO A 158 -9.02 -19.35 13.57
N PRO A 159 -7.96 -19.70 14.32
CA PRO A 159 -6.59 -19.27 14.03
C PRO A 159 -6.11 -19.66 12.64
N GLN A 160 -6.54 -20.83 12.14
CA GLN A 160 -6.20 -21.32 10.79
C GLN A 160 -6.71 -20.38 9.69
N LEU A 161 -7.94 -19.85 9.85
CA LEU A 161 -8.52 -18.92 8.90
C LEU A 161 -7.77 -17.57 8.92
N LYS A 162 -7.36 -17.07 10.07
CA LYS A 162 -6.53 -15.86 10.19
C LYS A 162 -5.20 -16.03 9.46
N THR A 163 -4.57 -17.19 9.59
CA THR A 163 -3.34 -17.51 8.87
C THR A 163 -3.59 -17.60 7.36
N ALA A 164 -4.67 -18.25 6.93
CA ALA A 164 -5.03 -18.36 5.53
C ALA A 164 -5.29 -17.00 4.88
N ILE A 165 -5.97 -16.08 5.57
CA ILE A 165 -6.17 -14.69 5.12
C ILE A 165 -4.81 -13.99 4.92
N SER A 166 -3.89 -14.10 5.88
CA SER A 166 -2.56 -13.48 5.77
C SER A 166 -1.75 -14.03 4.58
N VAL A 167 -1.82 -15.35 4.34
CA VAL A 167 -1.19 -15.99 3.19
C VAL A 167 -1.84 -15.52 1.89
N GLY A 168 -3.17 -15.46 1.85
CA GLY A 168 -3.93 -14.98 0.68
C GLY A 168 -3.57 -13.54 0.30
N ILE A 169 -3.47 -12.64 1.27
CA ILE A 169 -3.02 -11.25 1.06
C ILE A 169 -1.59 -11.23 0.49
N GLY A 170 -0.68 -12.03 1.05
CA GLY A 170 0.70 -12.11 0.56
C GLY A 170 0.80 -12.60 -0.89
N LEU A 171 0.05 -13.64 -1.25
CA LEU A 171 -0.03 -14.16 -2.61
C LEU A 171 -0.64 -13.13 -3.58
N PHE A 172 -1.68 -12.42 -3.14
CA PHE A 172 -2.31 -11.38 -3.94
C PHE A 172 -1.32 -10.23 -4.26
N ILE A 173 -0.57 -9.76 -3.26
CA ILE A 173 0.46 -8.73 -3.47
C ILE A 173 1.55 -9.24 -4.42
N ALA A 174 1.96 -10.50 -4.27
CA ALA A 174 2.95 -11.12 -5.16
C ALA A 174 2.46 -11.16 -6.61
N ILE A 175 1.20 -11.54 -6.86
CA ILE A 175 0.61 -11.53 -8.21
C ILE A 175 0.59 -10.12 -8.80
N ILE A 176 0.20 -9.10 -8.03
CA ILE A 176 0.26 -7.69 -8.49
C ILE A 176 1.69 -7.33 -8.88
N GLY A 177 2.68 -7.65 -8.04
CA GLY A 177 4.09 -7.40 -8.36
C GLY A 177 4.55 -8.09 -9.64
N PHE A 178 4.11 -9.31 -9.92
CA PHE A 178 4.40 -10.00 -11.17
C PHE A 178 3.70 -9.38 -12.39
N VAL A 179 2.49 -8.87 -12.21
CA VAL A 179 1.76 -8.15 -13.27
C VAL A 179 2.46 -6.82 -13.58
N ASP A 180 2.81 -6.05 -12.57
CA ASP A 180 3.47 -4.75 -12.72
C ASP A 180 4.88 -4.89 -13.33
N ALA A 181 5.58 -5.97 -12.98
CA ALA A 181 6.87 -6.31 -13.59
C ALA A 181 6.77 -6.80 -15.05
N GLY A 182 5.54 -7.09 -15.51
CA GLY A 182 5.32 -7.67 -16.84
C GLY A 182 5.66 -9.16 -16.94
N PHE A 183 5.80 -9.84 -15.80
CA PHE A 183 5.99 -11.30 -15.74
C PHE A 183 4.71 -12.03 -16.08
N VAL A 184 3.57 -11.54 -15.58
CA VAL A 184 2.23 -11.98 -15.96
C VAL A 184 1.54 -10.83 -16.68
N ARG A 185 0.95 -11.10 -17.83
CA ARG A 185 0.25 -10.09 -18.64
C ARG A 185 -1.13 -10.57 -19.04
N LYS A 186 -2.00 -9.62 -19.35
CA LYS A 186 -3.33 -9.93 -19.90
C LYS A 186 -3.15 -10.45 -21.33
N SER A 187 -3.63 -11.64 -21.61
CA SER A 187 -3.61 -12.22 -22.94
C SER A 187 -4.56 -11.48 -23.89
N ALA A 188 -4.13 -11.28 -25.14
CA ALA A 188 -4.94 -10.61 -26.16
C ALA A 188 -6.17 -11.43 -26.61
N GLY A 189 -6.20 -12.74 -26.35
CA GLY A 189 -7.27 -13.64 -26.81
C GLY A 189 -7.63 -14.75 -25.82
N GLY A 190 -7.13 -14.74 -24.58
CA GLY A 190 -7.34 -15.77 -23.59
C GLY A 190 -8.07 -15.28 -22.32
N PRO A 191 -8.76 -16.18 -21.61
CA PRO A 191 -9.50 -15.83 -20.38
C PRO A 191 -8.59 -15.55 -19.18
N LEU A 192 -7.34 -15.96 -19.21
CA LEU A 192 -6.35 -15.84 -18.11
C LEU A 192 -5.11 -15.10 -18.59
N GLY A 193 -4.25 -14.69 -17.65
CA GLY A 193 -2.98 -14.06 -17.96
C GLY A 193 -2.03 -14.96 -18.75
N GLU A 194 -1.18 -14.35 -19.56
CA GLU A 194 -0.05 -15.02 -20.22
C GLU A 194 1.28 -14.71 -19.50
N LEU A 195 2.24 -15.61 -19.66
CA LEU A 195 3.58 -15.41 -19.13
C LEU A 195 4.38 -14.52 -20.09
N GLY A 196 4.80 -13.35 -19.63
CA GLY A 196 5.58 -12.41 -20.45
C GLY A 196 4.82 -11.91 -21.69
N VAL A 197 5.44 -12.02 -22.85
CA VAL A 197 4.90 -11.60 -24.14
C VAL A 197 4.76 -12.82 -25.05
N GLY A 198 3.52 -13.22 -25.36
CA GLY A 198 3.24 -14.40 -26.18
C GLY A 198 3.80 -15.71 -25.62
N GLY A 199 3.84 -15.85 -24.29
CA GLY A 199 4.38 -17.02 -23.61
C GLY A 199 5.90 -16.96 -23.33
N PHE A 200 6.59 -15.88 -23.72
CA PHE A 200 8.02 -15.73 -23.53
C PHE A 200 8.34 -14.59 -22.55
N LEU A 201 9.26 -14.87 -21.63
CA LEU A 201 9.80 -13.86 -20.71
C LEU A 201 10.86 -13.05 -21.47
N ALA A 202 10.45 -11.87 -21.95
CA ALA A 202 11.29 -10.97 -22.74
C ALA A 202 11.14 -9.52 -22.29
N GLY A 203 12.20 -8.73 -22.49
CA GLY A 203 12.23 -7.30 -22.24
C GLY A 203 13.13 -6.89 -21.09
N TRP A 204 13.67 -5.70 -21.20
CA TRP A 204 14.54 -5.08 -20.20
C TRP A 204 13.85 -4.84 -18.84
N PRO A 205 12.57 -4.39 -18.80
CA PRO A 205 11.86 -4.23 -17.52
C PRO A 205 11.82 -5.51 -16.70
N LEU A 206 11.58 -6.64 -17.34
CA LEU A 206 11.56 -7.93 -16.68
C LEU A 206 12.93 -8.33 -16.14
N LEU A 207 13.99 -8.09 -16.92
CA LEU A 207 15.37 -8.38 -16.48
C LEU A 207 15.73 -7.52 -15.26
N VAL A 208 15.37 -6.22 -15.26
CA VAL A 208 15.58 -5.31 -14.13
C VAL A 208 14.82 -5.81 -12.89
N PHE A 209 13.58 -6.26 -13.07
CA PHE A 209 12.80 -6.84 -11.98
C PHE A 209 13.47 -8.09 -11.38
N VAL A 210 13.87 -9.03 -12.22
CA VAL A 210 14.54 -10.27 -11.78
C VAL A 210 15.84 -9.96 -11.04
N LEU A 211 16.69 -9.08 -11.59
CA LEU A 211 17.93 -8.68 -10.92
C LEU A 211 17.67 -7.96 -9.60
N GLY A 212 16.70 -7.06 -9.56
CA GLY A 212 16.29 -6.36 -8.33
C GLY A 212 15.77 -7.32 -7.26
N LEU A 213 14.98 -8.30 -7.65
CA LEU A 213 14.51 -9.36 -6.75
C LEU A 213 15.67 -10.19 -6.21
N PHE A 214 16.59 -10.62 -7.06
CA PHE A 214 17.80 -11.36 -6.63
C PHE A 214 18.66 -10.56 -5.66
N ILE A 215 18.89 -9.27 -5.93
CA ILE A 215 19.62 -8.38 -5.03
C ILE A 215 18.90 -8.30 -3.67
N THR A 216 17.58 -8.09 -3.68
CA THR A 216 16.78 -8.01 -2.45
C THR A 216 16.87 -9.30 -1.64
N VAL A 217 16.68 -10.46 -2.28
CA VAL A 217 16.77 -11.78 -1.63
C VAL A 217 18.17 -12.02 -1.08
N ALA A 218 19.22 -11.72 -1.84
CA ALA A 218 20.60 -11.85 -1.39
C ALA A 218 20.91 -11.00 -0.15
N LEU A 219 20.41 -9.76 -0.12
CA LEU A 219 20.54 -8.86 1.03
C LEU A 219 19.75 -9.37 2.25
N LEU A 220 18.55 -9.92 2.03
CA LEU A 220 17.73 -10.53 3.09
C LEU A 220 18.42 -11.77 3.69
N VAL A 221 18.93 -12.66 2.87
CA VAL A 221 19.66 -13.86 3.31
C VAL A 221 20.91 -13.46 4.10
N ARG A 222 21.60 -12.40 3.68
CA ARG A 222 22.74 -11.84 4.42
C ARG A 222 22.35 -11.04 5.67
N LYS A 223 21.04 -10.98 6.00
CA LYS A 223 20.50 -10.26 7.17
C LYS A 223 20.90 -8.76 7.21
N VAL A 224 21.05 -8.13 6.05
CA VAL A 224 21.36 -6.70 5.96
C VAL A 224 20.17 -5.90 6.44
N ARG A 225 20.40 -4.98 7.38
CA ARG A 225 19.34 -4.07 7.87
C ARG A 225 18.91 -3.14 6.75
N GLY A 226 17.61 -3.12 6.43
CA GLY A 226 17.09 -2.32 5.31
C GLY A 226 17.25 -2.98 3.93
N ALA A 227 17.42 -4.30 3.86
CA ALA A 227 17.62 -5.05 2.62
C ALA A 227 16.59 -4.72 1.53
N ILE A 228 15.32 -4.59 1.89
CA ILE A 228 14.23 -4.24 0.96
C ILE A 228 14.44 -2.86 0.37
N LEU A 229 14.78 -1.86 1.21
CA LEU A 229 15.05 -0.50 0.74
C LEU A 229 16.24 -0.46 -0.24
N TYR A 230 17.35 -1.11 0.13
CA TYR A 230 18.52 -1.16 -0.76
C TYR A 230 18.21 -1.90 -2.06
N GLY A 231 17.39 -2.96 -2.00
CA GLY A 231 16.93 -3.67 -3.20
C GLY A 231 16.11 -2.79 -4.13
N ILE A 232 15.15 -2.02 -3.58
CA ILE A 232 14.34 -1.07 -4.35
C ILE A 232 15.22 0.02 -4.98
N LEU A 233 16.10 0.64 -4.20
CA LEU A 233 17.00 1.69 -4.70
C LEU A 233 17.92 1.17 -5.80
N ALA A 234 18.49 -0.03 -5.64
CA ALA A 234 19.34 -0.66 -6.63
C ALA A 234 18.57 -0.98 -7.92
N ALA A 235 17.35 -1.54 -7.80
CA ALA A 235 16.51 -1.82 -8.96
C ALA A 235 16.08 -0.55 -9.68
N THR A 236 15.75 0.52 -8.96
CA THR A 236 15.38 1.83 -9.52
C THR A 236 16.56 2.45 -10.25
N ALA A 237 17.76 2.46 -9.64
CA ALA A 237 18.96 2.96 -10.28
C ALA A 237 19.29 2.17 -11.56
N LEU A 238 19.18 0.84 -11.49
CA LEU A 238 19.39 -0.02 -12.66
C LEU A 238 18.36 0.29 -13.77
N ALA A 239 17.08 0.47 -13.42
CA ALA A 239 16.02 0.83 -14.36
C ALA A 239 16.31 2.15 -15.09
N ILE A 240 16.74 3.18 -14.34
CA ILE A 240 17.10 4.49 -14.93
C ILE A 240 18.29 4.36 -15.87
N VAL A 241 19.33 3.62 -15.49
CA VAL A 241 20.50 3.39 -16.35
C VAL A 241 20.12 2.63 -17.62
N VAL A 242 19.32 1.57 -17.49
CA VAL A 242 18.86 0.76 -18.62
C VAL A 242 18.01 1.59 -19.57
N GLU A 243 17.13 2.46 -19.08
CA GLU A 243 16.34 3.34 -19.92
C GLU A 243 17.20 4.44 -20.58
N ALA A 244 18.13 5.04 -19.85
CA ALA A 244 19.03 6.08 -20.38
C ALA A 244 19.89 5.58 -21.54
N VAL A 245 20.36 4.34 -21.48
CA VAL A 245 21.19 3.71 -22.49
C VAL A 245 20.36 3.07 -23.60
N GLY A 246 19.32 2.32 -23.21
CA GLY A 246 18.53 1.48 -24.14
C GLY A 246 17.38 2.20 -24.83
N LYS A 247 16.90 3.33 -24.27
CA LYS A 247 15.74 4.11 -24.77
C LYS A 247 14.55 3.20 -25.10
N ILE A 248 14.19 2.36 -24.16
CA ILE A 248 13.21 1.28 -24.31
C ILE A 248 11.81 1.86 -24.48
N GLY A 249 11.48 2.91 -23.71
CA GLY A 249 10.21 3.62 -23.76
C GLY A 249 9.04 2.87 -23.11
N ALA A 250 7.87 3.49 -23.16
CA ALA A 250 6.64 2.95 -22.59
C ALA A 250 6.09 1.77 -23.40
N GLN A 251 5.40 0.86 -22.71
CA GLN A 251 4.68 -0.26 -23.33
C GLN A 251 3.43 0.22 -24.09
N THR A 252 2.75 1.23 -23.56
CA THR A 252 1.51 1.78 -24.12
C THR A 252 1.69 3.26 -24.47
N ASN A 253 0.96 3.72 -25.48
CA ASN A 253 0.85 5.14 -25.80
C ASN A 253 -0.16 5.84 -24.86
N ALA A 254 -0.33 7.15 -25.03
CA ALA A 254 -1.30 7.94 -24.26
C ALA A 254 -2.76 7.52 -24.46
N ALA A 255 -3.07 6.82 -25.57
CA ALA A 255 -4.40 6.26 -25.85
C ALA A 255 -4.61 4.86 -25.25
N GLY A 256 -3.63 4.33 -24.49
CA GLY A 256 -3.71 2.99 -23.91
C GLY A 256 -3.40 1.85 -24.88
N GLU A 257 -3.03 2.14 -26.12
CA GLU A 257 -2.69 1.14 -27.12
C GLU A 257 -1.28 0.60 -26.90
N ARG A 258 -1.10 -0.69 -27.10
CA ARG A 258 0.20 -1.37 -26.93
C ARG A 258 1.09 -1.08 -28.13
N VAL A 259 2.08 -0.20 -27.96
CA VAL A 259 3.03 0.20 -29.03
C VAL A 259 4.38 -0.52 -28.91
N ASN A 260 4.79 -0.90 -27.71
CA ASN A 260 6.03 -1.62 -27.46
C ASN A 260 5.80 -2.78 -26.46
N PRO A 261 5.59 -4.02 -26.92
CA PRO A 261 5.30 -5.15 -26.03
C PRO A 261 6.36 -5.40 -24.95
N THR A 262 7.62 -5.03 -25.21
CA THR A 262 8.75 -5.21 -24.28
C THR A 262 9.11 -3.95 -23.50
N GLY A 263 8.33 -2.87 -23.65
CA GLY A 263 8.52 -1.59 -22.97
C GLY A 263 8.12 -1.63 -21.48
N TRP A 264 8.30 -0.48 -20.81
CA TRP A 264 7.91 -0.29 -19.41
C TRP A 264 6.39 -0.25 -19.28
N GLY A 265 5.85 -1.12 -18.44
CA GLY A 265 4.39 -1.28 -18.30
C GLY A 265 3.72 -0.21 -17.47
N LEU A 266 4.36 0.28 -16.40
CA LEU A 266 3.78 1.28 -15.50
C LEU A 266 4.29 2.69 -15.80
N ASN A 267 5.59 2.87 -15.79
CA ASN A 267 6.21 4.18 -15.91
C ASN A 267 7.60 4.04 -16.53
N VAL A 268 7.95 4.95 -17.42
CA VAL A 268 9.32 5.01 -17.99
C VAL A 268 10.26 5.57 -16.92
N PRO A 269 11.30 4.82 -16.52
CA PRO A 269 12.22 5.27 -15.48
C PRO A 269 13.01 6.49 -15.94
N LYS A 270 12.84 7.62 -15.24
CA LYS A 270 13.59 8.85 -15.47
C LYS A 270 13.92 9.53 -14.15
N LEU A 271 14.92 10.38 -14.16
CA LEU A 271 15.17 11.25 -13.03
C LEU A 271 14.00 12.24 -12.88
N PRO A 272 13.58 12.56 -11.66
CA PRO A 272 12.50 13.50 -11.45
C PRO A 272 12.88 14.89 -11.95
N ASP A 273 11.97 15.55 -12.66
CA ASP A 273 12.16 16.90 -13.18
C ASP A 273 12.18 17.95 -12.05
N SER A 274 11.54 17.65 -10.92
CA SER A 274 11.55 18.47 -9.70
C SER A 274 11.53 17.60 -8.45
N VAL A 275 12.24 18.03 -7.41
CA VAL A 275 12.34 17.32 -6.13
C VAL A 275 11.16 17.64 -5.21
N ALA A 276 10.51 18.79 -5.41
CA ALA A 276 9.39 19.25 -4.61
C ALA A 276 8.31 19.85 -5.52
N GLN A 277 7.06 19.46 -5.25
CA GLN A 277 5.86 20.04 -5.85
C GLN A 277 4.88 20.39 -4.74
N THR A 278 4.04 21.40 -4.97
CA THR A 278 2.93 21.70 -4.05
C THR A 278 1.95 20.54 -4.09
N PRO A 279 1.64 19.92 -2.93
CA PRO A 279 0.69 18.81 -2.90
C PRO A 279 -0.73 19.33 -3.21
N ASP A 280 -1.45 18.59 -4.04
CA ASP A 280 -2.87 18.81 -4.32
C ASP A 280 -3.69 17.86 -3.44
N PHE A 281 -4.57 18.43 -2.60
CA PHE A 281 -5.45 17.71 -1.69
C PHE A 281 -6.93 17.81 -2.08
N SER A 282 -7.25 18.20 -3.29
CA SER A 282 -8.64 18.38 -3.77
C SER A 282 -9.47 17.09 -3.68
N LEU A 283 -8.82 15.94 -3.64
CA LEU A 283 -9.48 14.64 -3.45
C LEU A 283 -10.04 14.43 -2.02
N LEU A 284 -9.64 15.26 -1.04
CA LEU A 284 -10.13 15.13 0.33
C LEU A 284 -11.60 15.52 0.40
N GLY A 285 -12.46 14.56 0.80
CA GLY A 285 -13.89 14.76 0.88
C GLY A 285 -14.65 14.53 -0.43
N ASP A 286 -13.97 14.10 -1.49
CA ASP A 286 -14.58 13.72 -2.75
C ASP A 286 -15.20 12.31 -2.64
N PHE A 287 -16.36 12.23 -1.97
CA PHE A 287 -17.14 10.99 -1.84
C PHE A 287 -18.63 11.29 -1.74
N ASN A 288 -19.44 10.37 -2.24
CA ASN A 288 -20.90 10.43 -2.18
C ASN A 288 -21.43 9.26 -1.33
N LEU A 289 -21.89 9.55 -0.12
CA LEU A 289 -22.33 8.51 0.84
C LEU A 289 -23.54 7.70 0.36
N LEU A 290 -24.40 8.28 -0.43
CA LEU A 290 -25.67 7.66 -0.82
C LEU A 290 -25.73 7.27 -2.31
N GLY A 291 -24.76 7.67 -3.12
CA GLY A 291 -24.79 7.46 -4.55
C GLY A 291 -24.76 5.98 -4.93
N SER A 292 -24.00 5.17 -4.22
CA SER A 292 -23.96 3.72 -4.44
C SER A 292 -25.31 3.03 -4.26
N PHE A 293 -26.15 3.49 -3.31
CA PHE A 293 -27.50 2.95 -3.12
C PHE A 293 -28.43 3.29 -4.29
N GLN A 294 -28.18 4.40 -4.95
CA GLN A 294 -28.92 4.80 -6.16
C GLN A 294 -28.44 4.04 -7.38
N ALA A 295 -27.13 3.84 -7.54
CA ALA A 295 -26.53 3.17 -8.67
C ALA A 295 -26.84 1.66 -8.72
N ILE A 296 -26.65 0.95 -7.62
CA ILE A 296 -26.75 -0.55 -7.59
C ILE A 296 -27.88 -1.06 -6.69
N GLY A 297 -28.66 -0.17 -6.06
CA GLY A 297 -29.75 -0.51 -5.15
C GLY A 297 -29.27 -0.84 -3.72
N PHE A 298 -30.21 -0.74 -2.78
CA PHE A 298 -29.92 -0.85 -1.34
C PHE A 298 -29.31 -2.21 -0.96
N VAL A 299 -29.85 -3.30 -1.46
CA VAL A 299 -29.40 -4.66 -1.08
C VAL A 299 -27.97 -4.92 -1.55
N SER A 300 -27.65 -4.58 -2.80
CA SER A 300 -26.30 -4.76 -3.35
C SER A 300 -25.26 -3.89 -2.66
N ALA A 301 -25.58 -2.63 -2.42
CA ALA A 301 -24.71 -1.69 -1.69
C ALA A 301 -24.46 -2.18 -0.25
N ALA A 302 -25.51 -2.61 0.47
CA ALA A 302 -25.38 -3.15 1.81
C ALA A 302 -24.50 -4.42 1.84
N LEU A 303 -24.65 -5.34 0.89
CA LEU A 303 -23.80 -6.51 0.80
C LEU A 303 -22.32 -6.14 0.57
N LEU A 304 -22.04 -5.17 -0.28
CA LEU A 304 -20.67 -4.71 -0.52
C LEU A 304 -20.00 -4.09 0.71
N ILE A 305 -20.76 -3.40 1.57
CA ILE A 305 -20.25 -2.84 2.83
C ILE A 305 -19.82 -3.94 3.81
N PHE A 306 -20.42 -5.14 3.73
CA PHE A 306 -20.11 -6.26 4.63
C PHE A 306 -19.16 -7.30 4.01
N THR A 307 -18.70 -7.11 2.77
CA THR A 307 -17.75 -8.00 2.10
C THR A 307 -16.32 -7.57 2.31
#